data_1a7fdd0cdeb95ae4ad485a643cf2d566
#
_entry.id   1a7fdd0cdeb95ae4ad485a643cf2d566
#
_cell.length_a   1.000
_cell.length_b   1.000
_cell.length_c   1.000
_cell.angle_alpha   90.00
_cell.angle_beta   90.00
_cell.angle_gamma   90.00
#
_symmetry.space_group_name_H-M   'P 1'
#
loop_
_entity.id
_entity.type
_entity.pdbx_description
1 polymer ?
#
loop_
_entity_poly.entity_id
_entity_poly.type
_entity_poly.pdbx_seq_one_letter_code
_entity_poly.pdbx_strand_id
1 'polypeptide(L)'
;MSNNRIAQELKTSRPTVILWRDRFSKAGPAALIDDAAGRGRPRQIPAAKVKKIVEATLHTTPKAATHWSVRTMAQVQGVSPATVQRIWDANGLQPHRSRTFKLSKDKQFVEKLNDVVGLYLNPPNKALVLCVDEKSQIQALERSQPGLPIKKGRCGTMTHDYKRHGTTTLFAALNVLDGTVIGACMPRHRHQEYLKFLRKLDREVPCGLDLHLILDNYSTHKHDDVTEWLVQHPRFHMHYTPTSSSWLNLVERWFRELTQKRLRRGNFIDLKDLITAIKEYLAQNNKQPKPFIWTATAQQIIDKVGRCKGISETLH
;
A
#
# COMPACT_ATOMS: atom_id res chain seq x y z
N MET A 1 6.68 52.84 27.35
CA MET A 1 6.61 53.12 25.90
C MET A 1 5.15 53.40 25.51
N SER A 2 4.87 54.41 24.70
CA SER A 2 3.49 54.70 24.28
C SER A 2 3.04 53.74 23.17
N ASN A 3 1.72 53.45 23.09
CA ASN A 3 1.18 52.53 22.07
C ASN A 3 1.45 53.04 20.63
N ASN A 4 1.55 54.36 20.44
CA ASN A 4 1.89 54.93 19.14
C ASN A 4 3.34 54.59 18.73
N ARG A 5 4.28 54.71 19.66
CA ARG A 5 5.68 54.39 19.40
C ARG A 5 5.90 52.92 19.11
N ILE A 6 5.24 52.03 19.86
CA ILE A 6 5.26 50.58 19.63
C ILE A 6 4.67 50.26 18.23
N ALA A 7 3.55 50.90 17.88
CA ALA A 7 2.92 50.68 16.57
C ALA A 7 3.85 51.10 15.41
N GLN A 8 4.57 52.20 15.55
CA GLN A 8 5.56 52.66 14.56
C GLN A 8 6.76 51.69 14.45
N GLU A 9 7.35 51.29 15.59
CA GLU A 9 8.49 50.37 15.63
C GLU A 9 8.16 48.98 15.02
N LEU A 10 6.95 48.46 15.33
CA LEU A 10 6.50 47.13 14.85
C LEU A 10 5.77 47.19 13.49
N LYS A 11 5.71 48.40 12.86
CA LYS A 11 5.00 48.59 11.58
C LYS A 11 3.57 48.05 11.59
N THR A 12 2.84 48.26 12.67
CA THR A 12 1.47 47.82 12.89
C THR A 12 0.55 48.98 13.27
N SER A 13 -0.76 48.71 13.42
CA SER A 13 -1.70 49.74 13.83
C SER A 13 -1.75 49.91 15.37
N ARG A 14 -2.03 51.10 15.86
CA ARG A 14 -2.24 51.37 17.30
C ARG A 14 -3.34 50.48 17.92
N PRO A 15 -4.50 50.27 17.25
CA PRO A 15 -5.51 49.32 17.77
C PRO A 15 -4.98 47.89 17.94
N THR A 16 -4.13 47.41 17.02
CA THR A 16 -3.48 46.10 17.15
C THR A 16 -2.60 46.02 18.41
N VAL A 17 -1.80 47.06 18.67
CA VAL A 17 -0.96 47.11 19.88
C VAL A 17 -1.82 47.07 21.14
N ILE A 18 -2.90 47.87 21.19
CA ILE A 18 -3.83 47.88 22.31
C ILE A 18 -4.45 46.49 22.52
N LEU A 19 -4.95 45.90 21.45
CA LEU A 19 -5.56 44.56 21.49
C LEU A 19 -4.61 43.51 22.09
N TRP A 20 -3.37 43.47 21.65
CA TRP A 20 -2.41 42.49 22.14
C TRP A 20 -1.95 42.75 23.57
N ARG A 21 -1.83 44.03 23.98
CA ARG A 21 -1.54 44.41 25.38
C ARG A 21 -2.68 44.02 26.32
N ASP A 22 -3.92 44.25 25.91
CA ASP A 22 -5.10 43.87 26.69
C ASP A 22 -5.23 42.38 26.85
N ARG A 23 -4.95 41.62 25.78
CA ARG A 23 -4.92 40.16 25.83
C ARG A 23 -3.85 39.62 26.78
N PHE A 24 -2.63 40.18 26.68
CA PHE A 24 -1.53 39.84 27.57
C PHE A 24 -1.84 40.15 29.02
N SER A 25 -2.38 41.35 29.29
CA SER A 25 -2.76 41.78 30.65
C SER A 25 -3.82 40.86 31.28
N LYS A 26 -4.75 40.32 30.48
CA LYS A 26 -5.85 39.48 30.99
C LYS A 26 -5.45 38.01 31.19
N ALA A 27 -4.61 37.44 30.35
CA ALA A 27 -4.33 36.02 30.36
C ALA A 27 -2.86 35.63 30.12
N GLY A 28 -1.94 36.60 30.24
CA GLY A 28 -0.49 36.37 30.17
C GLY A 28 0.02 35.90 28.80
N PRO A 29 1.22 35.28 28.74
CA PRO A 29 1.84 34.86 27.49
C PRO A 29 1.01 33.85 26.67
N ALA A 30 0.23 33.00 27.33
CA ALA A 30 -0.61 31.99 26.65
C ALA A 30 -1.67 32.64 25.73
N ALA A 31 -2.14 33.84 26.05
CA ALA A 31 -3.12 34.58 25.23
C ALA A 31 -2.53 35.12 23.92
N LEU A 32 -1.21 35.09 23.76
CA LEU A 32 -0.52 35.57 22.56
C LEU A 32 -0.24 34.46 21.54
N ILE A 33 -0.38 33.19 21.92
CA ILE A 33 -0.05 32.05 21.09
C ILE A 33 -1.18 31.79 20.07
N ASP A 34 -2.43 31.91 20.52
CA ASP A 34 -3.59 31.61 19.69
C ASP A 34 -4.47 32.84 19.42
N ASP A 35 -5.15 32.84 18.29
CA ASP A 35 -6.19 33.82 17.99
C ASP A 35 -7.38 33.70 18.97
N ALA A 36 -8.05 34.83 19.25
CA ALA A 36 -9.25 34.81 20.08
C ALA A 36 -10.31 33.86 19.51
N ALA A 37 -10.91 33.05 20.36
CA ALA A 37 -11.99 32.15 19.99
C ALA A 37 -13.16 32.95 19.35
N GLY A 38 -13.78 32.34 18.33
CA GLY A 38 -14.90 32.97 17.59
C GLY A 38 -14.51 33.88 16.43
N ARG A 39 -13.24 34.02 16.10
CA ARG A 39 -12.79 34.69 14.86
C ARG A 39 -13.07 33.84 13.65
N GLY A 40 -13.35 34.45 12.53
CA GLY A 40 -13.66 33.81 11.25
C GLY A 40 -15.16 33.75 10.94
N ARG A 41 -15.47 33.28 9.75
CA ARG A 41 -16.89 33.13 9.30
C ARG A 41 -17.59 32.05 10.13
N PRO A 42 -18.72 32.36 10.79
CA PRO A 42 -19.46 31.37 11.58
C PRO A 42 -19.88 30.17 10.70
N ARG A 43 -19.93 28.98 11.30
CA ARG A 43 -20.37 27.77 10.61
C ARG A 43 -21.83 27.92 10.18
N GLN A 44 -22.10 27.98 8.87
CA GLN A 44 -23.45 28.12 8.33
C GLN A 44 -24.25 26.80 8.33
N ILE A 45 -23.56 25.67 8.46
CA ILE A 45 -24.20 24.34 8.44
C ILE A 45 -24.38 23.87 9.88
N PRO A 46 -25.64 23.66 10.35
CA PRO A 46 -25.92 23.17 11.68
C PRO A 46 -25.30 21.78 11.94
N ALA A 47 -24.89 21.52 13.17
CA ALA A 47 -24.30 20.24 13.56
C ALA A 47 -25.22 19.04 13.25
N ALA A 48 -26.52 19.21 13.45
CA ALA A 48 -27.53 18.19 13.10
C ALA A 48 -27.50 17.82 11.59
N LYS A 49 -27.29 18.80 10.72
CA LYS A 49 -27.17 18.57 9.28
C LYS A 49 -25.87 17.83 8.92
N VAL A 50 -24.77 18.18 9.59
CA VAL A 50 -23.49 17.46 9.44
C VAL A 50 -23.66 16.00 9.85
N LYS A 51 -24.26 15.74 11.03
CA LYS A 51 -24.57 14.39 11.50
C LYS A 51 -25.41 13.61 10.49
N LYS A 52 -26.48 14.21 9.94
CA LYS A 52 -27.34 13.59 8.94
C LYS A 52 -26.58 13.20 7.66
N ILE A 53 -25.64 14.04 7.20
CA ILE A 53 -24.80 13.73 6.02
C ILE A 53 -23.87 12.56 6.32
N VAL A 54 -23.23 12.53 7.50
CA VAL A 54 -22.34 11.44 7.92
C VAL A 54 -23.12 10.12 8.02
N GLU A 55 -24.25 10.10 8.73
CA GLU A 55 -25.12 8.92 8.88
C GLU A 55 -25.61 8.40 7.52
N ALA A 56 -26.09 9.29 6.65
CA ALA A 56 -26.51 8.90 5.31
C ALA A 56 -25.36 8.28 4.51
N THR A 57 -24.14 8.82 4.64
CA THR A 57 -22.96 8.29 3.95
C THR A 57 -22.58 6.89 4.42
N LEU A 58 -22.70 6.64 5.73
CA LEU A 58 -22.29 5.37 6.36
C LEU A 58 -23.33 4.26 6.18
N HIS A 59 -24.62 4.58 6.25
CA HIS A 59 -25.66 3.58 6.42
C HIS A 59 -26.66 3.52 5.26
N THR A 60 -26.53 4.35 4.23
CA THR A 60 -27.43 4.34 3.09
C THR A 60 -26.67 4.39 1.76
N THR A 61 -27.38 4.01 0.69
CA THR A 61 -26.86 4.13 -0.69
C THR A 61 -27.86 4.95 -1.55
N PRO A 62 -27.39 5.64 -2.59
CA PRO A 62 -28.29 6.31 -3.52
C PRO A 62 -29.07 5.29 -4.37
N LYS A 63 -30.30 5.61 -4.78
CA LYS A 63 -31.16 4.69 -5.56
C LYS A 63 -30.56 4.19 -6.86
N ALA A 64 -29.73 4.99 -7.52
CA ALA A 64 -29.17 4.70 -8.85
C ALA A 64 -27.66 4.44 -8.86
N ALA A 65 -27.03 4.21 -7.70
CA ALA A 65 -25.60 3.96 -7.62
C ALA A 65 -25.24 3.15 -6.37
N THR A 66 -24.09 2.48 -6.40
CA THR A 66 -23.60 1.64 -5.30
C THR A 66 -22.98 2.44 -4.14
N HIS A 67 -22.68 3.72 -4.35
CA HIS A 67 -22.06 4.57 -3.34
C HIS A 67 -22.43 6.04 -3.58
N TRP A 68 -22.32 6.85 -2.54
CA TRP A 68 -22.55 8.28 -2.61
C TRP A 68 -21.40 8.99 -3.32
N SER A 69 -21.72 9.85 -4.29
CA SER A 69 -20.83 10.88 -4.80
C SER A 69 -21.08 12.18 -4.05
N VAL A 70 -20.09 13.08 -4.07
CA VAL A 70 -20.22 14.43 -3.50
C VAL A 70 -21.45 15.15 -4.08
N ARG A 71 -21.70 15.01 -5.39
CA ARG A 71 -22.81 15.67 -6.09
C ARG A 71 -24.18 15.07 -5.69
N THR A 72 -24.30 13.76 -5.68
CA THR A 72 -25.58 13.10 -5.33
C THR A 72 -25.95 13.33 -3.85
N MET A 73 -24.98 13.29 -2.95
CA MET A 73 -25.20 13.62 -1.55
C MET A 73 -25.59 15.10 -1.38
N ALA A 74 -24.92 16.02 -2.07
CA ALA A 74 -25.24 17.44 -2.05
C ALA A 74 -26.68 17.73 -2.49
N GLN A 75 -27.11 17.09 -3.57
CA GLN A 75 -28.47 17.22 -4.11
C GLN A 75 -29.52 16.72 -3.09
N VAL A 76 -29.33 15.51 -2.54
CA VAL A 76 -30.27 14.92 -1.59
C VAL A 76 -30.34 15.69 -0.27
N GLN A 77 -29.22 16.23 0.16
CA GLN A 77 -29.13 16.95 1.43
C GLN A 77 -29.35 18.47 1.32
N GLY A 78 -29.53 19.01 0.12
CA GLY A 78 -29.78 20.44 -0.09
C GLY A 78 -28.59 21.33 0.36
N VAL A 79 -27.36 20.89 0.08
CA VAL A 79 -26.15 21.63 0.41
C VAL A 79 -25.21 21.68 -0.81
N SER A 80 -24.19 22.55 -0.78
CA SER A 80 -23.23 22.57 -1.89
C SER A 80 -22.32 21.34 -1.89
N PRO A 81 -21.84 20.89 -3.08
CA PRO A 81 -20.86 19.82 -3.19
C PRO A 81 -19.59 20.07 -2.36
N ALA A 82 -19.10 21.30 -2.33
CA ALA A 82 -17.95 21.69 -1.52
C ALA A 82 -18.19 21.54 0.00
N THR A 83 -19.44 21.70 0.45
CA THR A 83 -19.82 21.44 1.84
C THR A 83 -19.75 19.96 2.16
N VAL A 84 -20.29 19.09 1.28
CA VAL A 84 -20.20 17.63 1.44
C VAL A 84 -18.75 17.18 1.46
N GLN A 85 -17.91 17.66 0.54
CA GLN A 85 -16.49 17.32 0.49
C GLN A 85 -15.79 17.67 1.81
N ARG A 86 -15.97 18.89 2.32
CA ARG A 86 -15.39 19.31 3.62
C ARG A 86 -15.86 18.46 4.80
N ILE A 87 -17.14 18.07 4.82
CA ILE A 87 -17.68 17.19 5.86
C ILE A 87 -17.03 15.79 5.76
N TRP A 88 -16.94 15.24 4.56
CA TRP A 88 -16.29 13.93 4.35
C TRP A 88 -14.82 13.95 4.72
N ASP A 89 -14.08 14.97 4.32
CA ASP A 89 -12.66 15.13 4.67
C ASP A 89 -12.46 15.22 6.19
N ALA A 90 -13.29 16.03 6.86
CA ALA A 90 -13.24 16.20 8.32
C ALA A 90 -13.60 14.92 9.11
N ASN A 91 -14.34 13.99 8.50
CA ASN A 91 -14.74 12.71 9.11
C ASN A 91 -14.00 11.51 8.49
N GLY A 92 -13.01 11.72 7.62
CA GLY A 92 -12.26 10.64 6.99
C GLY A 92 -13.07 9.75 6.05
N LEU A 93 -14.22 10.23 5.54
CA LEU A 93 -15.13 9.45 4.70
C LEU A 93 -14.70 9.48 3.22
N GLN A 94 -14.60 8.32 2.62
CA GLN A 94 -14.20 8.16 1.21
C GLN A 94 -15.10 7.13 0.50
N PRO A 95 -16.41 7.43 0.27
CA PRO A 95 -17.36 6.45 -0.28
C PRO A 95 -16.98 5.90 -1.67
N HIS A 96 -16.24 6.67 -2.44
CA HIS A 96 -15.74 6.30 -3.78
C HIS A 96 -14.60 5.28 -3.75
N ARG A 97 -14.05 4.96 -2.57
CA ARG A 97 -12.97 3.99 -2.42
C ARG A 97 -13.49 2.71 -1.80
N SER A 98 -13.26 1.61 -2.49
CA SER A 98 -13.49 0.27 -1.97
C SER A 98 -12.16 -0.46 -1.89
N ARG A 99 -11.95 -1.21 -0.82
CA ARG A 99 -10.83 -2.13 -0.67
C ARG A 99 -11.38 -3.53 -0.57
N THR A 100 -10.92 -4.40 -1.44
CA THR A 100 -11.26 -5.81 -1.37
C THR A 100 -10.43 -6.48 -0.28
N PHE A 101 -11.04 -7.37 0.48
CA PHE A 101 -10.36 -8.25 1.41
C PHE A 101 -11.02 -9.63 1.36
N LYS A 102 -10.27 -10.65 1.78
CA LYS A 102 -10.79 -11.99 1.96
C LYS A 102 -10.32 -12.50 3.31
N LEU A 103 -11.25 -12.94 4.14
CA LEU A 103 -10.91 -13.58 5.40
C LEU A 103 -10.37 -14.98 5.13
N SER A 104 -9.25 -15.32 5.76
CA SER A 104 -8.69 -16.65 5.68
C SER A 104 -9.60 -17.66 6.38
N LYS A 105 -9.78 -18.82 5.74
CA LYS A 105 -10.43 -20.01 6.32
C LYS A 105 -9.41 -21.07 6.74
N ASP A 106 -8.14 -20.72 6.79
CA ASP A 106 -7.06 -21.61 7.18
C ASP A 106 -7.21 -22.00 8.67
N LYS A 107 -7.26 -23.29 8.97
CA LYS A 107 -7.37 -23.79 10.34
C LYS A 107 -6.12 -23.46 11.16
N GLN A 108 -4.95 -23.38 10.52
CA GLN A 108 -3.67 -23.05 11.12
C GLN A 108 -3.33 -21.54 10.98
N PHE A 109 -4.35 -20.68 10.82
CA PHE A 109 -4.13 -19.26 10.58
C PHE A 109 -3.23 -18.59 11.60
N VAL A 110 -3.52 -18.81 12.89
CA VAL A 110 -2.79 -18.18 14.00
C VAL A 110 -1.34 -18.69 14.09
N GLU A 111 -1.14 -19.97 13.90
CA GLU A 111 0.18 -20.62 13.94
C GLU A 111 1.09 -20.07 12.83
N LYS A 112 0.61 -20.14 11.57
CA LYS A 112 1.34 -19.63 10.40
C LYS A 112 1.56 -18.11 10.46
N LEU A 113 0.59 -17.36 11.01
CA LEU A 113 0.74 -15.92 11.20
C LEU A 113 1.85 -15.61 12.20
N ASN A 114 1.89 -16.33 13.34
CA ASN A 114 2.92 -16.14 14.35
C ASN A 114 4.31 -16.50 13.81
N ASP A 115 4.42 -17.58 13.06
CA ASP A 115 5.65 -18.02 12.41
C ASP A 115 6.20 -16.93 11.45
N VAL A 116 5.40 -16.50 10.49
CA VAL A 116 5.81 -15.50 9.49
C VAL A 116 6.11 -14.15 10.13
N VAL A 117 5.25 -13.66 11.03
CA VAL A 117 5.46 -12.36 11.71
C VAL A 117 6.65 -12.43 12.65
N GLY A 118 6.89 -13.59 13.29
CA GLY A 118 8.07 -13.86 14.10
C GLY A 118 9.36 -13.65 13.31
N LEU A 119 9.45 -14.19 12.09
CA LEU A 119 10.59 -14.01 11.20
C LEU A 119 10.82 -12.55 10.78
N TYR A 120 9.75 -11.76 10.63
CA TYR A 120 9.88 -10.34 10.30
C TYR A 120 10.38 -9.48 11.45
N LEU A 121 9.96 -9.80 12.66
CA LEU A 121 10.29 -9.01 13.85
C LEU A 121 11.60 -9.46 14.51
N ASN A 122 11.90 -10.75 14.44
CA ASN A 122 13.06 -11.37 15.07
C ASN A 122 13.68 -12.41 14.12
N PRO A 123 14.37 -11.99 13.05
CA PRO A 123 15.01 -12.91 12.12
C PRO A 123 16.10 -13.72 12.84
N PRO A 124 16.27 -15.02 12.49
CA PRO A 124 17.30 -15.86 13.09
C PRO A 124 18.71 -15.36 12.79
N ASN A 125 19.63 -15.60 13.71
CA ASN A 125 21.05 -15.32 13.48
C ASN A 125 21.62 -16.27 12.43
N LYS A 126 22.57 -15.77 11.60
CA LYS A 126 23.22 -16.52 10.52
C LYS A 126 22.25 -17.11 9.49
N ALA A 127 21.14 -16.41 9.24
CA ALA A 127 20.14 -16.80 8.29
C ALA A 127 19.69 -15.62 7.41
N LEU A 128 19.20 -15.89 6.21
CA LEU A 128 18.46 -14.94 5.40
C LEU A 128 16.99 -15.28 5.40
N VAL A 129 16.15 -14.29 5.67
CA VAL A 129 14.71 -14.39 5.52
C VAL A 129 14.32 -13.82 4.17
N LEU A 130 13.83 -14.65 3.28
CA LEU A 130 13.46 -14.32 1.91
C LEU A 130 11.96 -14.49 1.71
N CYS A 131 11.30 -13.43 1.26
CA CYS A 131 9.92 -13.51 0.77
C CYS A 131 9.94 -13.96 -0.69
N VAL A 132 9.40 -15.14 -0.97
CA VAL A 132 9.44 -15.79 -2.29
C VAL A 132 8.05 -15.86 -2.86
N ASP A 133 7.92 -15.52 -4.16
CA ASP A 133 6.67 -15.64 -4.90
C ASP A 133 6.92 -15.54 -6.42
N GLU A 134 5.89 -15.83 -7.22
CA GLU A 134 5.94 -15.67 -8.66
C GLU A 134 4.87 -14.72 -9.21
N LYS A 135 5.34 -13.72 -9.93
CA LYS A 135 4.47 -12.89 -10.76
C LYS A 135 4.29 -13.55 -12.11
N SER A 136 3.20 -14.30 -12.23
CA SER A 136 2.87 -15.05 -13.44
C SER A 136 2.31 -14.16 -14.56
N GLN A 137 2.40 -14.64 -15.82
CA GLN A 137 1.74 -14.07 -16.99
C GLN A 137 1.97 -12.57 -17.22
N ILE A 138 3.20 -12.09 -16.99
CA ILE A 138 3.57 -10.72 -17.36
C ILE A 138 3.59 -10.64 -18.89
N GLN A 139 2.75 -9.77 -19.47
CA GLN A 139 2.57 -9.67 -20.91
C GLN A 139 3.50 -8.64 -21.53
N ALA A 140 4.16 -8.98 -22.64
CA ALA A 140 4.81 -8.03 -23.52
C ALA A 140 3.75 -7.33 -24.38
N LEU A 141 3.43 -6.09 -24.06
CA LEU A 141 2.42 -5.29 -24.72
C LEU A 141 3.08 -4.18 -25.54
N GLU A 142 2.93 -4.24 -26.85
CA GLU A 142 3.29 -3.18 -27.79
C GLU A 142 2.08 -2.30 -28.07
N ARG A 143 2.17 -1.01 -27.82
CA ARG A 143 1.09 -0.06 -28.13
C ARG A 143 1.02 0.16 -29.63
N SER A 144 -0.18 0.10 -30.20
CA SER A 144 -0.40 0.28 -31.66
C SER A 144 -0.09 1.69 -32.14
N GLN A 145 -0.08 2.68 -31.23
CA GLN A 145 0.19 4.08 -31.53
C GLN A 145 1.04 4.74 -30.44
N PRO A 146 1.88 5.73 -30.77
CA PRO A 146 2.60 6.52 -29.80
C PRO A 146 1.65 7.22 -28.83
N GLY A 147 2.03 7.29 -27.56
CA GLY A 147 1.30 8.09 -26.58
C GLY A 147 1.44 9.59 -26.82
N LEU A 148 0.45 10.35 -26.43
CA LEU A 148 0.54 11.82 -26.44
C LEU A 148 1.25 12.29 -25.15
N PRO A 149 2.22 13.20 -25.25
CA PRO A 149 2.99 13.66 -24.10
C PRO A 149 2.13 14.47 -23.13
N ILE A 150 2.60 14.54 -21.90
CA ILE A 150 2.02 15.40 -20.87
C ILE A 150 2.17 16.89 -21.29
N LYS A 151 1.11 17.69 -21.08
CA LYS A 151 1.12 19.13 -21.28
C LYS A 151 0.49 19.83 -20.07
N LYS A 152 0.74 21.14 -19.90
CA LYS A 152 0.10 21.93 -18.84
C LYS A 152 -1.43 21.79 -18.93
N GLY A 153 -2.06 21.35 -17.84
CA GLY A 153 -3.51 21.12 -17.79
C GLY A 153 -4.01 19.82 -18.45
N ARG A 154 -3.11 18.98 -18.99
CA ARG A 154 -3.46 17.67 -19.58
C ARG A 154 -2.49 16.58 -19.14
N CYS A 155 -3.02 15.45 -18.68
CA CYS A 155 -2.21 14.26 -18.45
C CYS A 155 -1.71 13.66 -19.77
N GLY A 156 -0.62 12.90 -19.73
CA GLY A 156 -0.24 12.06 -20.88
C GLY A 156 -1.34 11.04 -21.17
N THR A 157 -1.57 10.76 -22.46
CA THR A 157 -2.55 9.76 -22.89
C THR A 157 -1.84 8.62 -23.61
N MET A 158 -2.36 7.41 -23.48
CA MET A 158 -1.90 6.24 -24.22
C MET A 158 -3.07 5.61 -24.95
N THR A 159 -2.82 5.01 -26.11
CA THR A 159 -3.83 4.20 -26.78
C THR A 159 -4.20 3.00 -25.91
N HIS A 160 -5.45 2.59 -25.95
CA HIS A 160 -5.93 1.36 -25.33
C HIS A 160 -5.60 0.11 -26.17
N ASP A 161 -5.34 0.28 -27.47
CA ASP A 161 -4.99 -0.81 -28.37
C ASP A 161 -3.55 -1.25 -28.21
N TYR A 162 -3.33 -2.55 -28.23
CA TYR A 162 -2.01 -3.17 -28.10
C TYR A 162 -1.93 -4.51 -28.84
N LYS A 163 -0.72 -4.87 -29.25
CA LYS A 163 -0.34 -6.22 -29.70
C LYS A 163 0.32 -6.96 -28.55
N ARG A 164 0.09 -8.26 -28.48
CA ARG A 164 0.69 -9.14 -27.47
C ARG A 164 1.82 -9.94 -28.10
N HIS A 165 3.02 -9.89 -27.52
CA HIS A 165 4.22 -10.56 -27.98
C HIS A 165 4.69 -11.69 -27.03
N GLY A 166 3.75 -12.27 -26.30
CA GLY A 166 4.00 -13.37 -25.38
C GLY A 166 4.01 -12.96 -23.92
N THR A 167 4.29 -13.94 -23.05
CA THR A 167 4.28 -13.79 -21.60
C THR A 167 5.53 -14.38 -20.96
N THR A 168 5.91 -13.84 -19.80
CA THR A 168 6.91 -14.42 -18.93
C THR A 168 6.42 -14.47 -17.50
N THR A 169 7.00 -15.35 -16.70
CA THR A 169 6.81 -15.39 -15.23
C THR A 169 8.08 -14.92 -14.57
N LEU A 170 7.98 -14.03 -13.60
CA LEU A 170 9.09 -13.59 -12.77
C LEU A 170 9.01 -14.29 -11.42
N PHE A 171 9.95 -15.18 -11.12
CA PHE A 171 10.22 -15.64 -9.77
C PHE A 171 11.09 -14.61 -9.06
N ALA A 172 10.75 -14.27 -7.84
CA ALA A 172 11.52 -13.30 -7.04
C ALA A 172 11.61 -13.72 -5.58
N ALA A 173 12.78 -13.50 -4.99
CA ALA A 173 13.06 -13.64 -3.57
C ALA A 173 13.54 -12.29 -3.03
N LEU A 174 12.72 -11.64 -2.22
CA LEU A 174 13.01 -10.38 -1.55
C LEU A 174 13.67 -10.66 -0.20
N ASN A 175 14.88 -10.18 0.01
CA ASN A 175 15.52 -10.19 1.31
C ASN A 175 14.84 -9.17 2.23
N VAL A 176 14.31 -9.66 3.34
CA VAL A 176 13.57 -8.83 4.31
C VAL A 176 14.49 -7.82 4.99
N LEU A 177 15.74 -8.17 5.22
CA LEU A 177 16.69 -7.36 5.98
C LEU A 177 17.16 -6.11 5.22
N ASP A 178 17.56 -6.28 3.96
CA ASP A 178 18.19 -5.23 3.18
C ASP A 178 17.36 -4.74 1.97
N GLY A 179 16.33 -5.48 1.58
CA GLY A 179 15.48 -5.16 0.45
C GLY A 179 16.07 -5.52 -0.92
N THR A 180 17.16 -6.28 -0.96
CA THR A 180 17.69 -6.85 -2.21
C THR A 180 16.75 -7.91 -2.76
N VAL A 181 16.73 -8.10 -4.08
CA VAL A 181 15.87 -9.07 -4.74
C VAL A 181 16.67 -9.95 -5.68
N ILE A 182 16.61 -11.25 -5.48
CA ILE A 182 17.06 -12.25 -6.45
C ILE A 182 15.88 -12.59 -7.34
N GLY A 183 16.02 -12.44 -8.65
CA GLY A 183 14.92 -12.71 -9.58
C GLY A 183 15.34 -13.51 -10.80
N ALA A 184 14.38 -14.24 -11.40
CA ALA A 184 14.55 -14.98 -12.64
C ALA A 184 13.27 -14.95 -13.48
N CYS A 185 13.37 -14.52 -14.74
CA CYS A 185 12.28 -14.64 -15.69
C CYS A 185 12.30 -16.03 -16.32
N MET A 186 11.16 -16.71 -16.30
CA MET A 186 10.98 -18.06 -16.84
C MET A 186 9.70 -18.13 -17.67
N PRO A 187 9.60 -19.08 -18.64
CA PRO A 187 8.45 -19.15 -19.52
C PRO A 187 7.17 -19.64 -18.82
N ARG A 188 7.30 -20.38 -17.73
CA ARG A 188 6.20 -20.98 -16.97
C ARG A 188 6.46 -20.88 -15.46
N HIS A 189 5.45 -21.26 -14.64
CA HIS A 189 5.50 -21.26 -13.16
C HIS A 189 5.15 -22.65 -12.60
N ARG A 190 5.73 -23.71 -13.19
CA ARG A 190 5.58 -25.09 -12.71
C ARG A 190 6.68 -25.44 -11.70
N HIS A 191 6.58 -26.60 -11.08
CA HIS A 191 7.59 -27.08 -10.12
C HIS A 191 9.01 -27.16 -10.71
N GLN A 192 9.16 -27.47 -12.02
CA GLN A 192 10.47 -27.50 -12.69
C GLN A 192 11.12 -26.11 -12.74
N GLU A 193 10.36 -25.08 -13.03
CA GLU A 193 10.83 -23.70 -13.01
C GLU A 193 11.12 -23.24 -11.58
N TYR A 194 10.28 -23.63 -10.63
CA TYR A 194 10.50 -23.34 -9.21
C TYR A 194 11.78 -24.00 -8.68
N LEU A 195 12.04 -25.27 -9.00
CA LEU A 195 13.31 -25.95 -8.68
C LEU A 195 14.53 -25.26 -9.27
N LYS A 196 14.44 -24.78 -10.52
CA LYS A 196 15.51 -23.97 -11.11
C LYS A 196 15.75 -22.69 -10.32
N PHE A 197 14.69 -22.10 -9.79
CA PHE A 197 14.79 -20.91 -8.96
C PHE A 197 15.42 -21.21 -7.60
N LEU A 198 15.01 -22.30 -6.92
CA LEU A 198 15.65 -22.75 -5.66
C LEU A 198 17.14 -23.01 -5.84
N ARG A 199 17.54 -23.71 -6.92
CA ARG A 199 18.95 -23.92 -7.27
C ARG A 199 19.71 -22.61 -7.54
N LYS A 200 19.04 -21.58 -8.05
CA LYS A 200 19.61 -20.24 -8.22
C LYS A 200 19.85 -19.61 -6.85
N LEU A 201 18.88 -19.65 -5.93
CA LEU A 201 19.02 -19.15 -4.57
C LEU A 201 20.19 -19.85 -3.85
N ASP A 202 20.27 -21.18 -3.99
CA ASP A 202 21.32 -22.00 -3.38
C ASP A 202 22.75 -21.57 -3.81
N ARG A 203 22.91 -21.16 -5.08
CA ARG A 203 24.19 -20.69 -5.62
C ARG A 203 24.52 -19.25 -5.29
N GLU A 204 23.52 -18.38 -5.20
CA GLU A 204 23.72 -16.93 -5.00
C GLU A 204 23.82 -16.53 -3.53
N VAL A 205 23.30 -17.36 -2.63
CA VAL A 205 23.40 -17.13 -1.19
C VAL A 205 24.58 -17.88 -0.61
N PRO A 206 25.45 -17.23 0.21
CA PRO A 206 26.59 -17.87 0.85
C PRO A 206 26.22 -19.17 1.59
N CYS A 207 27.05 -20.21 1.41
CA CYS A 207 26.77 -21.57 1.96
C CYS A 207 26.68 -21.64 3.49
N GLY A 208 27.23 -20.65 4.21
CA GLY A 208 27.22 -20.62 5.69
C GLY A 208 25.97 -20.00 6.30
N LEU A 209 24.95 -19.67 5.49
CA LEU A 209 23.70 -19.07 5.93
C LEU A 209 22.54 -20.03 5.70
N ASP A 210 21.66 -20.13 6.67
CA ASP A 210 20.35 -20.75 6.50
C ASP A 210 19.40 -19.85 5.71
N LEU A 211 18.47 -20.45 5.00
CA LEU A 211 17.50 -19.79 4.13
C LEU A 211 16.09 -20.03 4.65
N HIS A 212 15.47 -19.04 5.26
CA HIS A 212 14.08 -19.08 5.65
C HIS A 212 13.23 -18.46 4.54
N LEU A 213 12.46 -19.29 3.82
CA LEU A 213 11.64 -18.88 2.69
C LEU A 213 10.19 -18.71 3.11
N ILE A 214 9.68 -17.48 3.06
CA ILE A 214 8.27 -17.17 3.27
C ILE A 214 7.57 -17.20 1.92
N LEU A 215 6.59 -18.09 1.77
CA LEU A 215 5.89 -18.35 0.52
C LEU A 215 4.40 -18.66 0.76
N ASP A 216 3.63 -18.64 -0.32
CA ASP A 216 2.22 -19.01 -0.26
C ASP A 216 2.01 -20.54 -0.30
N ASN A 217 0.76 -20.97 -0.13
CA ASN A 217 0.38 -22.38 -0.13
C ASN A 217 0.17 -22.97 -1.55
N TYR A 218 0.78 -22.40 -2.58
CA TYR A 218 0.61 -22.90 -3.93
C TYR A 218 1.12 -24.33 -4.10
N SER A 219 0.37 -25.17 -4.82
CA SER A 219 0.66 -26.61 -4.96
C SER A 219 2.03 -26.91 -5.55
N THR A 220 2.54 -26.05 -6.41
CA THR A 220 3.85 -26.15 -7.03
C THR A 220 4.98 -26.23 -6.00
N HIS A 221 4.83 -25.54 -4.86
CA HIS A 221 5.83 -25.51 -3.79
C HIS A 221 5.87 -26.81 -2.96
N LYS A 222 4.85 -27.65 -3.09
CA LYS A 222 4.67 -28.91 -2.33
C LYS A 222 4.78 -30.16 -3.23
N HIS A 223 5.27 -29.99 -4.46
CA HIS A 223 5.47 -31.12 -5.39
C HIS A 223 6.55 -32.07 -4.86
N ASP A 224 6.42 -33.35 -5.15
CA ASP A 224 7.35 -34.39 -4.64
C ASP A 224 8.80 -34.07 -5.02
N ASP A 225 9.07 -33.70 -6.27
CA ASP A 225 10.43 -33.31 -6.71
C ASP A 225 11.02 -32.16 -5.88
N VAL A 226 10.17 -31.19 -5.45
CA VAL A 226 10.60 -30.08 -4.61
C VAL A 226 10.90 -30.57 -3.21
N THR A 227 10.07 -31.45 -2.68
CA THR A 227 10.23 -32.05 -1.36
C THR A 227 11.51 -32.89 -1.29
N GLU A 228 11.77 -33.74 -2.29
CA GLU A 228 13.00 -34.53 -2.41
C GLU A 228 14.24 -33.63 -2.46
N TRP A 229 14.17 -32.55 -3.24
CA TRP A 229 15.27 -31.60 -3.33
C TRP A 229 15.55 -30.91 -1.98
N LEU A 230 14.51 -30.51 -1.26
CA LEU A 230 14.61 -29.88 0.07
C LEU A 230 15.24 -30.82 1.11
N VAL A 231 14.94 -32.10 1.09
CA VAL A 231 15.57 -33.11 1.97
C VAL A 231 17.09 -33.11 1.78
N GLN A 232 17.57 -32.92 0.54
CA GLN A 232 19.00 -32.84 0.22
C GLN A 232 19.64 -31.49 0.52
N HIS A 233 18.82 -30.45 0.84
CA HIS A 233 19.25 -29.08 1.08
C HIS A 233 18.73 -28.58 2.44
N PRO A 234 19.20 -29.11 3.58
CA PRO A 234 18.63 -28.89 4.93
C PRO A 234 18.73 -27.42 5.38
N ARG A 235 19.53 -26.58 4.71
CA ARG A 235 19.61 -25.15 5.00
C ARG A 235 18.38 -24.35 4.55
N PHE A 236 17.44 -24.97 3.78
CA PHE A 236 16.20 -24.35 3.33
C PHE A 236 15.06 -24.68 4.28
N HIS A 237 14.51 -23.64 4.93
CA HIS A 237 13.38 -23.74 5.86
C HIS A 237 12.17 -23.05 5.22
N MET A 238 11.08 -23.81 5.02
CA MET A 238 9.89 -23.35 4.31
C MET A 238 8.82 -22.87 5.28
N HIS A 239 8.38 -21.62 5.16
CA HIS A 239 7.37 -20.96 6.00
C HIS A 239 6.18 -20.54 5.15
N TYR A 240 5.04 -21.21 5.35
CA TYR A 240 3.87 -20.99 4.52
C TYR A 240 2.93 -19.94 5.13
N THR A 241 2.57 -18.91 4.33
CA THR A 241 1.53 -17.97 4.73
C THR A 241 0.17 -18.66 4.85
N PRO A 242 -0.75 -18.17 5.70
CA PRO A 242 -2.11 -18.69 5.75
C PRO A 242 -2.81 -18.53 4.39
N THR A 243 -3.69 -19.46 4.05
CA THR A 243 -4.47 -19.41 2.80
C THR A 243 -5.21 -18.07 2.66
N SER A 244 -5.19 -17.48 1.48
CA SER A 244 -5.76 -16.16 1.18
C SER A 244 -5.12 -15.01 1.97
N SER A 245 -3.85 -15.13 2.34
CA SER A 245 -3.10 -14.12 3.09
C SER A 245 -1.80 -13.69 2.39
N SER A 246 -1.81 -13.58 1.06
CA SER A 246 -0.66 -13.11 0.26
C SER A 246 -0.14 -11.73 0.71
N TRP A 247 -0.98 -10.92 1.34
CA TRP A 247 -0.59 -9.63 1.93
C TRP A 247 0.47 -9.76 3.05
N LEU A 248 0.66 -10.95 3.63
CA LEU A 248 1.76 -11.27 4.54
C LEU A 248 3.09 -11.43 3.81
N ASN A 249 3.09 -11.76 2.52
CA ASN A 249 4.30 -11.92 1.74
C ASN A 249 4.77 -10.57 1.19
N LEU A 250 5.89 -10.03 1.71
CA LEU A 250 6.38 -8.70 1.37
C LEU A 250 6.80 -8.56 -0.10
N VAL A 251 7.15 -9.66 -0.79
CA VAL A 251 7.51 -9.60 -2.22
C VAL A 251 6.32 -9.16 -3.09
N GLU A 252 5.09 -9.39 -2.67
CA GLU A 252 3.89 -8.90 -3.36
C GLU A 252 3.84 -7.36 -3.42
N ARG A 253 4.32 -6.70 -2.36
CA ARG A 253 4.48 -5.24 -2.37
C ARG A 253 5.52 -4.81 -3.40
N TRP A 254 6.64 -5.52 -3.50
CA TRP A 254 7.66 -5.26 -4.50
C TRP A 254 7.14 -5.50 -5.92
N PHE A 255 6.37 -6.56 -6.17
CA PHE A 255 5.69 -6.79 -7.46
C PHE A 255 4.73 -5.67 -7.84
N ARG A 256 4.03 -5.09 -6.88
CA ARG A 256 3.20 -3.90 -7.10
C ARG A 256 4.04 -2.71 -7.55
N GLU A 257 5.19 -2.48 -6.92
CA GLU A 257 6.08 -1.39 -7.32
C GLU A 257 6.66 -1.59 -8.72
N LEU A 258 7.14 -2.78 -9.05
CA LEU A 258 7.58 -3.14 -10.40
C LEU A 258 6.46 -2.86 -11.43
N THR A 259 5.25 -3.32 -11.11
CA THR A 259 4.09 -3.12 -12.00
C THR A 259 3.80 -1.64 -12.24
N GLN A 260 3.77 -0.83 -11.19
CA GLN A 260 3.43 0.59 -11.30
C GLN A 260 4.54 1.42 -11.94
N LYS A 261 5.80 1.12 -11.62
CA LYS A 261 6.95 1.92 -12.04
C LYS A 261 7.47 1.54 -13.43
N ARG A 262 7.39 0.25 -13.81
CA ARG A 262 8.02 -0.22 -15.07
C ARG A 262 7.06 -0.89 -16.05
N LEU A 263 6.12 -1.73 -15.57
CA LEU A 263 5.31 -2.57 -16.46
C LEU A 263 4.05 -1.86 -16.99
N ARG A 264 3.27 -1.21 -16.11
CA ARG A 264 1.94 -0.69 -16.43
C ARG A 264 1.91 0.32 -17.58
N ARG A 265 2.94 1.14 -17.71
CA ARG A 265 3.10 2.16 -18.77
C ARG A 265 4.20 1.79 -19.75
N GLY A 266 4.79 0.61 -19.62
CA GLY A 266 5.80 0.11 -20.54
C GLY A 266 5.21 -0.17 -21.92
N ASN A 267 6.04 -0.04 -22.94
CA ASN A 267 5.79 -0.48 -24.28
C ASN A 267 6.88 -1.47 -24.64
N PHE A 268 6.51 -2.71 -24.99
CA PHE A 268 7.43 -3.82 -25.17
C PHE A 268 7.18 -4.45 -26.54
N ILE A 269 8.14 -4.27 -27.45
CA ILE A 269 8.02 -4.72 -28.84
C ILE A 269 8.16 -6.24 -28.99
N ASP A 270 8.80 -6.89 -28.02
CA ASP A 270 8.92 -8.36 -27.96
C ASP A 270 9.08 -8.83 -26.50
N LEU A 271 9.14 -10.14 -26.32
CA LEU A 271 9.33 -10.75 -25.01
C LEU A 271 10.73 -10.50 -24.42
N LYS A 272 11.75 -10.36 -25.27
CA LYS A 272 13.12 -10.10 -24.85
C LYS A 272 13.25 -8.70 -24.27
N ASP A 273 12.60 -7.71 -24.89
CA ASP A 273 12.54 -6.33 -24.41
C ASP A 273 11.87 -6.26 -23.02
N LEU A 274 10.74 -6.95 -22.83
CA LEU A 274 10.10 -7.07 -21.53
C LEU A 274 11.03 -7.68 -20.46
N ILE A 275 11.69 -8.78 -20.78
CA ILE A 275 12.62 -9.47 -19.85
C ILE A 275 13.80 -8.57 -19.52
N THR A 276 14.34 -7.85 -20.49
CA THR A 276 15.42 -6.88 -20.28
C THR A 276 14.98 -5.77 -19.34
N ALA A 277 13.79 -5.19 -19.55
CA ALA A 277 13.24 -4.16 -18.69
C ALA A 277 13.03 -4.63 -17.24
N ILE A 278 12.62 -5.88 -17.04
CA ILE A 278 12.50 -6.47 -15.69
C ILE A 278 13.88 -6.63 -15.04
N LYS A 279 14.89 -7.12 -15.78
CA LYS A 279 16.26 -7.28 -15.27
C LYS A 279 16.90 -5.95 -14.92
N GLU A 280 16.71 -4.91 -15.74
CA GLU A 280 17.15 -3.55 -15.46
C GLU A 280 16.53 -3.01 -14.17
N TYR A 281 15.22 -3.22 -13.97
CA TYR A 281 14.53 -2.80 -12.75
C TYR A 281 15.09 -3.52 -11.51
N LEU A 282 15.34 -4.83 -11.59
CA LEU A 282 16.00 -5.61 -10.55
C LEU A 282 17.40 -5.06 -10.23
N ALA A 283 18.23 -4.85 -11.25
CA ALA A 283 19.56 -4.32 -11.08
C ALA A 283 19.57 -2.92 -10.44
N GLN A 284 18.62 -2.06 -10.85
CA GLN A 284 18.48 -0.74 -10.26
C GLN A 284 17.99 -0.77 -8.82
N ASN A 285 17.04 -1.67 -8.50
CA ASN A 285 16.59 -1.91 -7.12
C ASN A 285 17.78 -2.31 -6.24
N ASN A 286 18.60 -3.24 -6.71
CA ASN A 286 19.71 -3.80 -5.93
C ASN A 286 20.94 -2.86 -5.82
N LYS A 287 21.02 -1.79 -6.60
CA LYS A 287 22.02 -0.72 -6.40
C LYS A 287 21.73 0.14 -5.17
N GLN A 288 20.45 0.36 -4.86
CA GLN A 288 20.00 1.14 -3.70
C GLN A 288 18.77 0.48 -3.09
N PRO A 289 18.92 -0.73 -2.53
CA PRO A 289 17.81 -1.49 -2.00
C PRO A 289 17.20 -0.78 -0.79
N LYS A 290 15.88 -0.93 -0.62
CA LYS A 290 15.15 -0.38 0.52
C LYS A 290 14.25 -1.48 1.09
N PRO A 291 14.49 -1.94 2.32
CA PRO A 291 13.66 -2.95 2.92
C PRO A 291 12.25 -2.44 3.21
N PHE A 292 11.27 -3.32 3.14
CA PHE A 292 9.93 -3.05 3.62
C PHE A 292 9.86 -3.40 5.12
N ILE A 293 9.75 -2.39 5.96
CA ILE A 293 9.69 -2.58 7.41
C ILE A 293 8.30 -3.08 7.79
N TRP A 294 8.26 -4.25 8.45
CA TRP A 294 7.06 -4.79 9.05
C TRP A 294 6.91 -4.26 10.48
N THR A 295 5.76 -3.71 10.83
CA THR A 295 5.54 -3.07 12.15
C THR A 295 4.39 -3.69 12.95
N ALA A 296 3.51 -4.46 12.31
CA ALA A 296 2.35 -5.03 12.98
C ALA A 296 2.70 -6.31 13.73
N THR A 297 2.28 -6.44 14.98
CA THR A 297 2.38 -7.70 15.71
C THR A 297 1.31 -8.69 15.26
N ALA A 298 1.56 -10.00 15.47
CA ALA A 298 0.58 -11.03 15.18
C ALA A 298 -0.73 -10.81 15.95
N GLN A 299 -0.66 -10.40 17.22
CA GLN A 299 -1.85 -10.11 18.04
C GLN A 299 -2.70 -8.98 17.45
N GLN A 300 -2.08 -7.88 17.00
CA GLN A 300 -2.80 -6.78 16.35
C GLN A 300 -3.55 -7.23 15.08
N ILE A 301 -2.99 -8.18 14.35
CA ILE A 301 -3.61 -8.76 13.16
C ILE A 301 -4.77 -9.68 13.55
N ILE A 302 -4.59 -10.55 14.54
CA ILE A 302 -5.63 -11.44 15.07
C ILE A 302 -6.84 -10.62 15.53
N ASP A 303 -6.62 -9.57 16.31
CA ASP A 303 -7.67 -8.68 16.79
C ASP A 303 -8.43 -8.00 15.66
N LYS A 304 -7.72 -7.56 14.61
CA LYS A 304 -8.37 -6.99 13.41
C LYS A 304 -9.23 -8.02 12.67
N VAL A 305 -8.70 -9.23 12.48
CA VAL A 305 -9.42 -10.33 11.82
C VAL A 305 -10.64 -10.76 12.63
N GLY A 306 -10.51 -10.84 13.97
CA GLY A 306 -11.63 -11.13 14.87
C GLY A 306 -12.78 -10.11 14.73
N ARG A 307 -12.46 -8.82 14.73
CA ARG A 307 -13.44 -7.76 14.50
C ARG A 307 -14.13 -7.88 13.14
N CYS A 308 -13.39 -8.19 12.08
CA CYS A 308 -13.98 -8.38 10.75
C CYS A 308 -14.91 -9.60 10.68
N LYS A 309 -14.59 -10.69 11.38
CA LYS A 309 -15.47 -11.87 11.48
C LYS A 309 -16.78 -11.53 12.20
N GLY A 310 -16.71 -10.88 13.35
CA GLY A 310 -17.92 -10.45 14.09
C GLY A 310 -18.85 -9.55 13.27
N ILE A 311 -18.31 -8.60 12.49
CA ILE A 311 -19.12 -7.75 11.60
C ILE A 311 -19.73 -8.58 10.45
N SER A 312 -19.00 -9.54 9.89
CA SER A 312 -19.50 -10.40 8.80
C SER A 312 -20.63 -11.33 9.27
N GLU A 313 -20.58 -11.82 10.51
CA GLU A 313 -21.61 -12.68 11.10
C GLU A 313 -22.87 -11.90 11.49
N THR A 314 -22.77 -10.60 11.79
CA THR A 314 -23.93 -9.73 12.08
C THR A 314 -24.65 -9.21 10.84
N LEU A 315 -24.08 -9.35 9.66
CA LEU A 315 -24.64 -8.89 8.36
C LEU A 315 -25.32 -10.03 7.58
N HIS A 316 -25.27 -11.26 8.05
CA HIS A 316 -25.96 -12.45 7.54
C HIS A 316 -26.95 -12.99 8.56
#